data_5b695881fab64777667abced3771abff
#
_entry.id   5b695881fab64777667abced3771abff
#
_cell.length_a   1.000
_cell.length_b   1.000
_cell.length_c   1.000
_cell.angle_alpha   90.00
_cell.angle_beta   90.00
_cell.angle_gamma   90.00
#
_symmetry.space_group_name_H-M   'P 1'
#
loop_
_entity.id
_entity.type
_entity.pdbx_description
1 polymer ?
#
loop_
_entity_poly.entity_id
_entity_poly.type
_entity_poly.pdbx_seq_one_letter_code
_entity_poly.pdbx_strand_id
1 'polypeptide(L)'
;MATMADVARSAGVSVATVSHVLNGTRPVLPHTRQAVLDAIDTLGYTPNTLARSLVTSRTRSIGLAVSAISNPYFTEILQGVEAAALEAGYSLLIADPHDDPGHERKVAQLLHERRVDGMIVAPSARPQDLVGYLRRHAVPTVFLDRVIDARVLAGTPVAGEGGAAAGGDAPWCDQVCTGSVAPTALLVTHLAALGHRRIGMVAGLPGLSTTEERVLGYLDGLTAAGLAHDERLVVSGSSESAGAEQATATLLALPDPPTALVTANNAMTIGALRTLRRRGLSIPDDVALCCFDDFAWADLFSPRLTAIAQPSRELGAQAVRVLLDRLGQPRRPARTVRLPCAFVHRTSCGCPEEPGGAERPEHPEPSTLSEKGPVS
;
A
#
# COMPACT_ATOMS: atom_id res chain seq x y z
N MET A 1 8.80 -5.17 -39.64
CA MET A 1 9.02 -4.19 -38.57
C MET A 1 10.23 -3.35 -38.91
N ALA A 2 10.14 -2.01 -38.81
CA ALA A 2 11.28 -1.14 -39.01
C ALA A 2 12.35 -1.45 -37.94
N THR A 3 13.61 -1.33 -38.31
CA THR A 3 14.76 -1.58 -37.42
C THR A 3 15.50 -0.29 -37.12
N MET A 4 16.37 -0.28 -36.11
CA MET A 4 17.24 0.85 -35.81
C MET A 4 18.15 1.22 -37.00
N ALA A 5 18.53 0.23 -37.83
CA ALA A 5 19.29 0.45 -39.04
C ALA A 5 18.48 1.17 -40.13
N ASP A 6 17.18 0.91 -40.22
CA ASP A 6 16.30 1.61 -41.17
C ASP A 6 16.08 3.06 -40.74
N VAL A 7 15.91 3.34 -39.44
CA VAL A 7 15.87 4.69 -38.92
C VAL A 7 17.17 5.45 -39.21
N ALA A 8 18.31 4.82 -38.96
CA ALA A 8 19.63 5.40 -39.24
C ALA A 8 19.80 5.78 -40.73
N ARG A 9 19.36 4.90 -41.60
CA ARG A 9 19.40 5.12 -43.08
C ARG A 9 18.45 6.26 -43.47
N SER A 10 17.23 6.29 -42.94
CA SER A 10 16.25 7.35 -43.22
C SER A 10 16.69 8.72 -42.71
N ALA A 11 17.30 8.77 -41.53
CA ALA A 11 17.80 10.01 -40.93
C ALA A 11 19.20 10.43 -41.43
N GLY A 12 19.86 9.65 -42.28
CA GLY A 12 21.22 9.94 -42.79
C GLY A 12 22.32 9.93 -41.72
N VAL A 13 22.16 9.09 -40.66
CA VAL A 13 23.09 9.03 -39.52
C VAL A 13 23.54 7.58 -39.24
N SER A 14 24.50 7.42 -38.33
CA SER A 14 24.91 6.10 -37.87
C SER A 14 23.88 5.47 -36.91
N VAL A 15 23.83 4.14 -36.81
CA VAL A 15 23.04 3.40 -35.83
C VAL A 15 23.42 3.83 -34.40
N ALA A 16 24.68 4.12 -34.15
CA ALA A 16 25.15 4.65 -32.85
C ALA A 16 24.54 6.00 -32.55
N THR A 17 24.40 6.92 -33.55
CA THR A 17 23.75 8.21 -33.37
C THR A 17 22.27 8.04 -33.02
N VAL A 18 21.54 7.15 -33.69
CA VAL A 18 20.14 6.82 -33.35
C VAL A 18 20.06 6.33 -31.91
N SER A 19 20.95 5.42 -31.50
CA SER A 19 21.03 4.93 -30.12
C SER A 19 21.30 6.06 -29.11
N HIS A 20 22.17 6.99 -29.43
CA HIS A 20 22.47 8.15 -28.57
C HIS A 20 21.26 9.10 -28.44
N VAL A 21 20.51 9.33 -29.51
CA VAL A 21 19.27 10.13 -29.49
C VAL A 21 18.20 9.47 -28.62
N LEU A 22 17.97 8.15 -28.81
CA LEU A 22 16.95 7.39 -28.10
C LEU A 22 17.26 7.23 -26.60
N ASN A 23 18.54 7.07 -26.25
CA ASN A 23 18.95 6.77 -24.89
C ASN A 23 19.50 7.98 -24.12
N GLY A 24 19.68 9.14 -24.76
CA GLY A 24 20.24 10.33 -24.14
C GLY A 24 21.68 10.17 -23.63
N THR A 25 22.44 9.20 -24.16
CA THR A 25 23.75 8.80 -23.63
C THR A 25 24.89 9.74 -24.04
N ARG A 26 24.69 10.56 -25.07
CA ARG A 26 25.62 11.64 -25.48
C ARG A 26 24.84 12.80 -26.06
N PRO A 27 25.36 14.04 -25.95
CA PRO A 27 24.80 15.19 -26.63
C PRO A 27 24.79 14.95 -28.14
N VAL A 28 23.67 15.22 -28.79
CA VAL A 28 23.51 15.17 -30.26
C VAL A 28 22.98 16.54 -30.68
N LEU A 29 23.49 17.02 -31.82
CA LEU A 29 23.08 18.31 -32.37
C LEU A 29 21.56 18.37 -32.57
N PRO A 30 20.90 19.52 -32.31
CA PRO A 30 19.44 19.62 -32.36
C PRO A 30 18.84 19.17 -33.69
N HIS A 31 19.43 19.56 -34.83
CA HIS A 31 18.95 19.18 -36.15
C HIS A 31 19.08 17.68 -36.42
N THR A 32 20.15 17.05 -35.94
CA THR A 32 20.36 15.59 -36.05
C THR A 32 19.36 14.82 -35.19
N ARG A 33 19.09 15.33 -33.99
CA ARG A 33 18.06 14.77 -33.09
C ARG A 33 16.67 14.82 -33.75
N GLN A 34 16.32 15.97 -34.37
CA GLN A 34 15.03 16.12 -35.04
C GLN A 34 14.91 15.15 -36.22
N ALA A 35 15.91 15.07 -37.08
CA ALA A 35 15.92 14.14 -38.21
C ALA A 35 15.72 12.67 -37.78
N VAL A 36 16.29 12.26 -36.64
CA VAL A 36 16.09 10.91 -36.08
C VAL A 36 14.67 10.71 -35.58
N LEU A 37 14.09 11.71 -34.88
CA LEU A 37 12.71 11.63 -34.39
C LEU A 37 11.71 11.58 -35.56
N ASP A 38 11.88 12.40 -36.57
CA ASP A 38 11.03 12.39 -37.80
C ASP A 38 11.11 11.04 -38.54
N ALA A 39 12.30 10.45 -38.61
CA ALA A 39 12.48 9.12 -39.21
C ALA A 39 11.79 8.02 -38.37
N ILE A 40 11.82 8.09 -37.04
CA ILE A 40 11.12 7.19 -36.13
C ILE A 40 9.61 7.24 -36.39
N ASP A 41 9.03 8.44 -36.41
CA ASP A 41 7.62 8.66 -36.64
C ASP A 41 7.19 8.17 -38.02
N THR A 42 7.96 8.54 -39.07
CA THR A 42 7.67 8.13 -40.48
C THR A 42 7.68 6.63 -40.67
N LEU A 43 8.63 5.94 -40.02
CA LEU A 43 8.79 4.48 -40.13
C LEU A 43 7.95 3.68 -39.15
N GLY A 44 7.26 4.33 -38.20
CA GLY A 44 6.56 3.68 -37.10
C GLY A 44 7.51 2.81 -36.27
N TYR A 45 8.77 3.24 -36.10
CA TYR A 45 9.75 2.47 -35.37
C TYR A 45 9.48 2.53 -33.87
N THR A 46 9.21 1.39 -33.27
CA THR A 46 9.11 1.25 -31.81
C THR A 46 10.44 0.70 -31.26
N PRO A 47 11.13 1.43 -30.37
CA PRO A 47 12.36 0.95 -29.76
C PRO A 47 12.15 -0.40 -29.07
N ASN A 48 13.02 -1.36 -29.38
CA ASN A 48 12.98 -2.66 -28.72
C ASN A 48 13.53 -2.55 -27.31
N THR A 49 12.63 -2.48 -26.32
CA THR A 49 12.98 -2.39 -24.90
C THR A 49 13.77 -3.59 -24.40
N LEU A 50 13.54 -4.80 -24.98
CA LEU A 50 14.32 -6.01 -24.66
C LEU A 50 15.78 -5.88 -25.08
N ALA A 51 16.04 -5.37 -26.29
CA ALA A 51 17.41 -5.15 -26.75
C ALA A 51 18.13 -4.10 -25.89
N ARG A 52 17.42 -3.06 -25.47
CA ARG A 52 17.94 -2.03 -24.56
C ARG A 52 18.25 -2.59 -23.18
N SER A 53 17.37 -3.43 -22.63
CA SER A 53 17.56 -4.04 -21.31
C SER A 53 18.76 -4.99 -21.27
N LEU A 54 19.09 -5.67 -22.38
CA LEU A 54 20.29 -6.50 -22.49
C LEU A 54 21.58 -5.66 -22.40
N VAL A 55 21.57 -4.44 -22.94
CA VAL A 55 22.74 -3.55 -22.92
C VAL A 55 22.87 -2.82 -21.58
N THR A 56 21.76 -2.38 -21.00
CA THR A 56 21.75 -1.58 -19.77
C THR A 56 21.64 -2.40 -18.49
N SER A 57 21.35 -3.71 -18.60
CA SER A 57 20.99 -4.62 -17.50
C SER A 57 19.81 -4.07 -16.64
N ARG A 58 18.98 -3.18 -17.21
CA ARG A 58 17.81 -2.59 -16.56
C ARG A 58 16.61 -2.65 -17.49
N THR A 59 15.47 -3.08 -16.94
CA THR A 59 14.21 -3.17 -17.68
C THR A 59 13.36 -1.91 -17.53
N ARG A 60 13.70 -1.04 -16.58
CA ARG A 60 12.85 0.08 -16.12
C ARG A 60 11.43 -0.38 -15.78
N SER A 61 11.34 -1.50 -15.09
CA SER A 61 10.09 -2.01 -14.55
C SER A 61 10.20 -2.27 -13.05
N ILE A 62 9.13 -1.97 -12.32
CA ILE A 62 8.97 -2.23 -10.90
C ILE A 62 7.89 -3.28 -10.74
N GLY A 63 8.14 -4.30 -9.91
CA GLY A 63 7.14 -5.28 -9.50
C GLY A 63 6.38 -4.75 -8.28
N LEU A 64 5.06 -4.81 -8.32
CA LEU A 64 4.19 -4.50 -7.18
C LEU A 64 3.40 -5.76 -6.82
N ALA A 65 3.61 -6.29 -5.62
CA ALA A 65 2.87 -7.41 -5.06
C ALA A 65 2.05 -6.92 -3.86
N VAL A 66 0.74 -6.80 -4.03
CA VAL A 66 -0.21 -6.37 -3.00
C VAL A 66 -1.46 -7.22 -3.05
N SER A 67 -1.94 -7.64 -1.90
CA SER A 67 -3.18 -8.41 -1.77
C SER A 67 -4.40 -7.49 -1.72
N ALA A 68 -5.57 -8.07 -2.05
CA ALA A 68 -6.84 -7.37 -2.00
C ALA A 68 -6.88 -6.10 -2.87
N ILE A 69 -6.49 -6.19 -4.14
CA ILE A 69 -6.50 -5.08 -5.13
C ILE A 69 -7.91 -4.45 -5.24
N SER A 70 -8.97 -5.19 -4.94
CA SER A 70 -10.34 -4.66 -4.89
C SER A 70 -10.64 -3.77 -3.68
N ASN A 71 -9.75 -3.72 -2.69
CA ASN A 71 -9.89 -2.87 -1.52
C ASN A 71 -9.51 -1.43 -1.89
N PRO A 72 -10.38 -0.42 -1.68
CA PRO A 72 -10.10 0.99 -2.00
C PRO A 72 -8.77 1.51 -1.46
N TYR A 73 -8.35 1.07 -0.27
CA TYR A 73 -7.07 1.41 0.33
C TYR A 73 -5.88 1.03 -0.59
N PHE A 74 -5.83 -0.22 -1.05
CA PHE A 74 -4.76 -0.65 -1.95
C PHE A 74 -4.89 -0.05 -3.37
N THR A 75 -6.09 0.30 -3.80
CA THR A 75 -6.30 1.03 -5.06
C THR A 75 -5.67 2.42 -5.01
N GLU A 76 -5.80 3.15 -3.90
CA GLU A 76 -5.14 4.45 -3.73
C GLU A 76 -3.62 4.32 -3.63
N ILE A 77 -3.10 3.31 -2.95
CA ILE A 77 -1.66 2.99 -2.91
C ILE A 77 -1.15 2.74 -4.34
N LEU A 78 -1.85 1.89 -5.10
CA LEU A 78 -1.50 1.58 -6.49
C LEU A 78 -1.41 2.84 -7.35
N GLN A 79 -2.37 3.76 -7.22
CA GLN A 79 -2.34 5.05 -7.92
C GLN A 79 -1.11 5.89 -7.54
N GLY A 80 -0.72 5.90 -6.25
CA GLY A 80 0.48 6.58 -5.79
C GLY A 80 1.77 5.95 -6.33
N VAL A 81 1.82 4.61 -6.36
CA VAL A 81 2.96 3.86 -6.94
C VAL A 81 3.06 4.11 -8.43
N GLU A 82 1.94 4.03 -9.17
CA GLU A 82 1.90 4.21 -10.62
C GLU A 82 2.36 5.60 -11.02
N ALA A 83 1.80 6.65 -10.42
CA ALA A 83 2.16 8.03 -10.72
C ALA A 83 3.67 8.30 -10.49
N ALA A 84 4.21 7.87 -9.35
CA ALA A 84 5.62 8.06 -9.03
C ALA A 84 6.55 7.21 -9.92
N ALA A 85 6.14 5.99 -10.28
CA ALA A 85 6.90 5.14 -11.19
C ALA A 85 6.94 5.73 -12.60
N LEU A 86 5.80 6.23 -13.09
CA LEU A 86 5.68 6.86 -14.42
C LEU A 86 6.55 8.12 -14.50
N GLU A 87 6.49 8.99 -13.48
CA GLU A 87 7.34 10.20 -13.39
C GLU A 87 8.83 9.85 -13.47
N ALA A 88 9.24 8.74 -12.83
CA ALA A 88 10.62 8.25 -12.88
C ALA A 88 10.96 7.46 -14.16
N GLY A 89 10.02 7.29 -15.08
CA GLY A 89 10.18 6.55 -16.34
C GLY A 89 10.24 5.04 -16.17
N TYR A 90 9.51 4.51 -15.18
CA TYR A 90 9.34 3.08 -14.90
C TYR A 90 7.95 2.59 -15.29
N SER A 91 7.87 1.36 -15.77
CA SER A 91 6.61 0.62 -15.94
C SER A 91 6.32 -0.20 -14.70
N LEU A 92 5.04 -0.48 -14.43
CA LEU A 92 4.61 -1.26 -13.28
C LEU A 92 4.10 -2.63 -13.72
N LEU A 93 4.57 -3.70 -13.05
CA LEU A 93 4.04 -5.05 -13.15
C LEU A 93 3.34 -5.37 -11.82
N ILE A 94 2.04 -5.65 -11.88
CA ILE A 94 1.22 -5.87 -10.70
C ILE A 94 0.89 -7.35 -10.59
N ALA A 95 0.94 -7.88 -9.37
CA ALA A 95 0.50 -9.23 -9.06
C ALA A 95 -0.16 -9.28 -7.67
N ASP A 96 -1.16 -10.13 -7.51
CA ASP A 96 -1.89 -10.31 -6.25
C ASP A 96 -1.48 -11.63 -5.58
N PRO A 97 -0.82 -11.59 -4.40
CA PRO A 97 -0.48 -12.78 -3.63
C PRO A 97 -1.64 -13.38 -2.83
N HIS A 98 -2.83 -12.74 -2.80
CA HIS A 98 -4.03 -13.20 -2.09
C HIS A 98 -3.85 -13.44 -0.59
N ASP A 99 -2.92 -12.75 0.05
CA ASP A 99 -2.51 -12.97 1.45
C ASP A 99 -2.10 -14.43 1.78
N ASP A 100 -1.81 -15.25 0.74
CA ASP A 100 -1.33 -16.61 0.89
C ASP A 100 0.22 -16.65 0.85
N PRO A 101 0.89 -17.09 1.95
CA PRO A 101 2.34 -17.10 2.02
C PRO A 101 3.03 -17.97 0.95
N GLY A 102 2.39 -19.08 0.56
CA GLY A 102 2.91 -19.97 -0.47
C GLY A 102 2.79 -19.37 -1.88
N HIS A 103 1.70 -18.64 -2.12
CA HIS A 103 1.49 -17.93 -3.38
C HIS A 103 2.35 -16.68 -3.47
N GLU A 104 2.52 -15.95 -2.38
CA GLU A 104 3.35 -14.74 -2.29
C GLU A 104 4.77 -14.97 -2.80
N ARG A 105 5.44 -16.05 -2.35
CA ARG A 105 6.77 -16.41 -2.85
C ARG A 105 6.80 -16.69 -4.34
N LYS A 106 5.76 -17.37 -4.89
CA LYS A 106 5.64 -17.64 -6.32
C LYS A 106 5.46 -16.36 -7.13
N VAL A 107 4.66 -15.43 -6.63
CA VAL A 107 4.46 -14.10 -7.22
C VAL A 107 5.79 -13.32 -7.27
N ALA A 108 6.53 -13.28 -6.16
CA ALA A 108 7.84 -12.63 -6.12
C ALA A 108 8.83 -13.29 -7.10
N GLN A 109 8.83 -14.63 -7.19
CA GLN A 109 9.64 -15.35 -8.16
C GLN A 109 9.27 -14.99 -9.60
N LEU A 110 7.97 -14.96 -9.93
CA LEU A 110 7.49 -14.57 -11.27
C LEU A 110 7.95 -13.15 -11.65
N LEU A 111 7.79 -12.18 -10.74
CA LEU A 111 8.25 -10.81 -10.97
C LEU A 111 9.78 -10.75 -11.18
N HIS A 112 10.55 -11.51 -10.39
CA HIS A 112 11.99 -11.61 -10.54
C HIS A 112 12.39 -12.24 -11.91
N GLU A 113 11.72 -13.31 -12.35
CA GLU A 113 11.92 -13.92 -13.68
C GLU A 113 11.58 -12.94 -14.83
N ARG A 114 10.64 -12.01 -14.61
CA ARG A 114 10.35 -10.89 -15.52
C ARG A 114 11.41 -9.79 -15.48
N ARG A 115 12.45 -9.96 -14.64
CA ARG A 115 13.59 -9.05 -14.49
C ARG A 115 13.18 -7.63 -14.11
N VAL A 116 12.21 -7.49 -13.22
CA VAL A 116 11.94 -6.17 -12.63
C VAL A 116 13.21 -5.64 -11.95
N ASP A 117 13.45 -4.34 -12.03
CA ASP A 117 14.64 -3.71 -11.43
C ASP A 117 14.56 -3.72 -9.89
N GLY A 118 13.36 -3.75 -9.34
CA GLY A 118 13.07 -3.88 -7.93
C GLY A 118 11.60 -4.17 -7.64
N MET A 119 11.28 -4.48 -6.39
CA MET A 119 9.93 -4.86 -5.97
C MET A 119 9.43 -3.99 -4.81
N ILE A 120 8.12 -3.72 -4.83
CA ILE A 120 7.36 -3.19 -3.70
C ILE A 120 6.37 -4.29 -3.30
N VAL A 121 6.38 -4.70 -2.03
CA VAL A 121 5.60 -5.86 -1.57
C VAL A 121 4.89 -5.54 -0.26
N ALA A 122 3.57 -5.75 -0.22
CA ALA A 122 2.81 -5.80 1.03
C ALA A 122 2.83 -7.26 1.53
N PRO A 123 3.65 -7.60 2.55
CA PRO A 123 3.91 -8.97 2.92
C PRO A 123 2.68 -9.63 3.57
N SER A 124 2.56 -10.96 3.40
CA SER A 124 1.56 -11.80 4.06
C SER A 124 1.87 -12.01 5.55
N ALA A 125 1.01 -12.75 6.24
CA ALA A 125 1.16 -13.03 7.68
C ALA A 125 2.41 -13.87 8.04
N ARG A 126 2.98 -14.60 7.09
CA ARG A 126 4.18 -15.44 7.28
C ARG A 126 5.19 -15.23 6.15
N PRO A 127 5.91 -14.09 6.15
CA PRO A 127 6.74 -13.67 5.01
C PRO A 127 8.15 -14.32 4.99
N GLN A 128 8.46 -15.29 5.86
CA GLN A 128 9.80 -15.84 6.03
C GLN A 128 10.37 -16.43 4.73
N ASP A 129 9.56 -17.19 4.00
CA ASP A 129 9.97 -17.81 2.73
C ASP A 129 10.20 -16.76 1.64
N LEU A 130 9.36 -15.72 1.59
CA LEU A 130 9.53 -14.57 0.72
C LEU A 130 10.83 -13.82 1.03
N VAL A 131 11.04 -13.46 2.30
CA VAL A 131 12.24 -12.75 2.78
C VAL A 131 13.50 -13.55 2.44
N GLY A 132 13.49 -14.85 2.73
CA GLY A 132 14.59 -15.76 2.40
C GLY A 132 14.88 -15.84 0.91
N TYR A 133 13.85 -15.83 0.06
CA TYR A 133 14.00 -15.80 -1.39
C TYR A 133 14.61 -14.48 -1.88
N LEU A 134 14.02 -13.35 -1.50
CA LEU A 134 14.46 -12.01 -1.93
C LEU A 134 15.90 -11.71 -1.49
N ARG A 135 16.26 -12.10 -0.27
CA ARG A 135 17.63 -11.95 0.27
C ARG A 135 18.65 -12.79 -0.49
N ARG A 136 18.37 -14.08 -0.72
CA ARG A 136 19.27 -14.98 -1.48
C ARG A 136 19.55 -14.49 -2.89
N HIS A 137 18.58 -13.89 -3.53
CA HIS A 137 18.70 -13.39 -4.90
C HIS A 137 19.07 -11.90 -4.98
N ALA A 138 19.32 -11.26 -3.83
CA ALA A 138 19.66 -9.84 -3.72
C ALA A 138 18.69 -8.93 -4.49
N VAL A 139 17.38 -9.25 -4.47
CA VAL A 139 16.36 -8.48 -5.18
C VAL A 139 16.11 -7.16 -4.43
N PRO A 140 16.32 -5.99 -5.04
CA PRO A 140 16.01 -4.71 -4.41
C PRO A 140 14.52 -4.65 -4.05
N THR A 141 14.22 -4.52 -2.75
CA THR A 141 12.84 -4.62 -2.26
C THR A 141 12.53 -3.54 -1.24
N VAL A 142 11.30 -3.02 -1.30
CA VAL A 142 10.67 -2.20 -0.26
C VAL A 142 9.42 -2.93 0.22
N PHE A 143 9.33 -3.19 1.52
CA PHE A 143 8.08 -3.66 2.11
C PHE A 143 7.15 -2.47 2.38
N LEU A 144 5.88 -2.65 2.05
CA LEU A 144 4.88 -1.60 2.06
C LEU A 144 3.71 -1.97 2.98
N ASP A 145 3.16 -1.00 3.71
CA ASP A 145 2.01 -1.13 4.60
C ASP A 145 2.28 -2.00 5.84
N ARG A 146 2.73 -3.22 5.64
CA ARG A 146 2.95 -4.22 6.69
C ARG A 146 4.42 -4.31 7.04
N VAL A 147 4.74 -4.09 8.32
CA VAL A 147 6.12 -4.12 8.83
C VAL A 147 6.55 -5.56 9.09
N ILE A 148 7.73 -5.90 8.65
CA ILE A 148 8.39 -7.16 9.01
C ILE A 148 9.35 -6.91 10.16
N ASP A 149 9.29 -7.75 11.20
CA ASP A 149 10.20 -7.68 12.34
C ASP A 149 11.67 -7.74 11.90
N ALA A 150 12.49 -6.91 12.53
CA ALA A 150 13.92 -6.82 12.21
C ALA A 150 14.64 -8.18 12.32
N ARG A 151 14.19 -9.07 13.21
CA ARG A 151 14.77 -10.43 13.38
C ARG A 151 14.48 -11.29 12.15
N VAL A 152 13.26 -11.23 11.61
CA VAL A 152 12.90 -11.94 10.36
C VAL A 152 13.73 -11.40 9.20
N LEU A 153 13.87 -10.08 9.11
CA LEU A 153 14.71 -9.43 8.09
C LEU A 153 16.20 -9.81 8.24
N ALA A 154 16.69 -9.96 9.46
CA ALA A 154 18.06 -10.43 9.73
C ALA A 154 18.26 -11.93 9.45
N GLY A 155 17.20 -12.68 9.15
CA GLY A 155 17.27 -14.12 8.92
C GLY A 155 17.42 -14.92 10.22
N THR A 156 17.10 -14.35 11.38
CA THR A 156 17.07 -15.05 12.66
C THR A 156 15.75 -15.82 12.76
N PRO A 157 15.75 -17.13 13.07
CA PRO A 157 14.52 -17.89 13.27
C PRO A 157 13.67 -17.27 14.38
N VAL A 158 12.36 -17.15 14.17
CA VAL A 158 11.41 -16.81 15.22
C VAL A 158 11.40 -17.94 16.26
N ALA A 159 11.32 -17.58 17.55
CA ALA A 159 11.38 -18.53 18.66
C ALA A 159 10.36 -19.68 18.48
N GLY A 160 10.85 -20.92 18.29
CA GLY A 160 10.07 -22.12 18.02
C GLY A 160 10.67 -23.03 16.94
N GLU A 161 11.53 -22.50 16.06
CA GLU A 161 12.24 -23.28 15.05
C GLU A 161 13.72 -23.39 15.46
N GLY A 162 14.16 -24.56 15.90
CA GLY A 162 15.51 -24.81 16.40
C GLY A 162 16.58 -24.60 15.33
N GLY A 163 17.24 -23.47 15.38
CA GLY A 163 18.41 -23.16 14.57
C GLY A 163 19.28 -22.10 15.25
N ALA A 164 20.59 -22.38 15.39
CA ALA A 164 21.54 -21.48 16.02
C ALA A 164 21.66 -20.15 15.27
N ALA A 165 21.50 -19.04 16.00
CA ALA A 165 21.66 -17.68 15.50
C ALA A 165 23.12 -17.42 15.08
N ALA A 166 23.37 -17.25 13.80
CA ALA A 166 24.60 -16.64 13.30
C ALA A 166 24.37 -15.14 13.10
N GLY A 167 25.14 -14.33 13.79
CA GLY A 167 25.41 -12.91 13.67
C GLY A 167 24.27 -12.00 13.17
N GLY A 168 23.77 -11.11 14.04
CA GLY A 168 22.73 -10.14 13.70
C GLY A 168 23.15 -9.17 12.61
N ASP A 169 22.85 -9.49 11.37
CA ASP A 169 22.96 -8.56 10.25
C ASP A 169 21.85 -7.50 10.36
N ALA A 170 22.23 -6.23 10.14
CA ALA A 170 21.28 -5.13 10.04
C ALA A 170 20.22 -5.42 8.95
N PRO A 171 18.99 -4.88 9.07
CA PRO A 171 17.97 -5.03 8.03
C PRO A 171 18.51 -4.67 6.65
N TRP A 172 18.29 -5.54 5.66
CA TRP A 172 18.83 -5.39 4.30
C TRP A 172 17.88 -4.67 3.35
N CYS A 173 16.62 -4.51 3.70
CA CYS A 173 15.60 -3.88 2.88
C CYS A 173 14.85 -2.78 3.64
N ASP A 174 14.27 -1.87 2.87
CA ASP A 174 13.51 -0.74 3.38
C ASP A 174 12.06 -1.12 3.63
N GLN A 175 11.40 -0.32 4.47
CA GLN A 175 9.98 -0.45 4.77
C GLN A 175 9.31 0.92 4.73
N VAL A 176 8.08 0.99 4.20
CA VAL A 176 7.23 2.18 4.20
C VAL A 176 5.85 1.80 4.72
N CYS A 177 5.41 2.39 5.82
CA CYS A 177 4.17 2.04 6.50
C CYS A 177 3.56 3.25 7.21
N THR A 178 2.40 3.05 7.81
CA THR A 178 1.86 3.91 8.88
C THR A 178 2.04 3.23 10.23
N GLY A 179 1.87 3.97 11.33
CA GLY A 179 1.70 3.35 12.66
C GLY A 179 0.22 3.16 12.95
N SER A 180 -0.19 1.99 13.38
CA SER A 180 -1.60 1.70 13.65
C SER A 180 -1.99 1.72 15.13
N VAL A 181 -1.02 1.62 16.06
CA VAL A 181 -1.30 1.55 17.51
C VAL A 181 -1.99 2.81 18.01
N ALA A 182 -1.32 3.96 17.93
CA ALA A 182 -1.86 5.22 18.47
C ALA A 182 -3.17 5.66 17.77
N PRO A 183 -3.33 5.57 16.43
CA PRO A 183 -4.60 5.87 15.78
C PRO A 183 -5.75 4.97 16.23
N THR A 184 -5.51 3.67 16.43
CA THR A 184 -6.58 2.78 16.95
C THR A 184 -6.92 3.09 18.39
N ALA A 185 -5.92 3.38 19.24
CA ALA A 185 -6.16 3.82 20.62
C ALA A 185 -7.01 5.10 20.67
N LEU A 186 -6.78 6.03 19.74
CA LEU A 186 -7.58 7.25 19.60
C LEU A 186 -9.05 6.94 19.28
N LEU A 187 -9.37 5.99 18.40
CA LEU A 187 -10.76 5.58 18.13
C LEU A 187 -11.44 5.05 19.39
N VAL A 188 -10.75 4.20 20.15
CA VAL A 188 -11.29 3.60 21.36
C VAL A 188 -11.49 4.63 22.48
N THR A 189 -10.50 5.50 22.73
CA THR A 189 -10.62 6.56 23.74
C THR A 189 -11.69 7.57 23.36
N HIS A 190 -11.87 7.87 22.07
CA HIS A 190 -12.94 8.72 21.58
C HIS A 190 -14.33 8.12 21.89
N LEU A 191 -14.55 6.84 21.56
CA LEU A 191 -15.81 6.15 21.89
C LEU A 191 -16.04 6.07 23.41
N ALA A 192 -15.00 5.82 24.19
CA ALA A 192 -15.08 5.81 25.65
C ALA A 192 -15.45 7.18 26.22
N ALA A 193 -14.94 8.28 25.66
CA ALA A 193 -15.30 9.65 26.03
C ALA A 193 -16.77 9.98 25.73
N LEU A 194 -17.37 9.34 24.73
CA LEU A 194 -18.80 9.42 24.41
C LEU A 194 -19.68 8.57 25.35
N GLY A 195 -19.08 7.86 26.29
CA GLY A 195 -19.82 7.09 27.32
C GLY A 195 -19.90 5.59 27.00
N HIS A 196 -19.36 5.10 25.89
CA HIS A 196 -19.33 3.68 25.59
C HIS A 196 -18.38 2.95 26.55
N ARG A 197 -18.85 1.89 27.18
CA ARG A 197 -18.09 1.07 28.14
C ARG A 197 -17.78 -0.33 27.60
N ARG A 198 -18.60 -0.81 26.66
CA ARG A 198 -18.39 -2.07 25.94
C ARG A 198 -18.20 -1.74 24.47
N ILE A 199 -16.95 -1.79 24.04
CA ILE A 199 -16.52 -1.47 22.68
C ILE A 199 -16.05 -2.76 22.05
N GLY A 200 -16.69 -3.20 20.96
CA GLY A 200 -16.28 -4.39 20.21
C GLY A 200 -15.27 -4.05 19.12
N MET A 201 -14.38 -4.98 18.80
CA MET A 201 -13.46 -4.86 17.70
C MET A 201 -13.64 -5.99 16.68
N VAL A 202 -13.87 -5.62 15.41
CA VAL A 202 -13.75 -6.53 14.27
C VAL A 202 -12.33 -6.45 13.76
N ALA A 203 -11.48 -7.40 14.20
CA ALA A 203 -10.05 -7.45 13.91
C ALA A 203 -9.75 -8.04 12.53
N GLY A 204 -8.57 -7.75 12.00
CA GLY A 204 -8.12 -8.27 10.71
C GLY A 204 -7.67 -9.73 10.74
N LEU A 205 -7.00 -10.15 9.66
CA LEU A 205 -6.39 -11.47 9.54
C LEU A 205 -5.25 -11.62 10.56
N PRO A 206 -5.27 -12.66 11.42
CA PRO A 206 -4.20 -12.89 12.39
C PRO A 206 -2.83 -13.07 11.74
N GLY A 207 -1.79 -12.58 12.41
CA GLY A 207 -0.40 -12.66 11.94
C GLY A 207 0.02 -11.52 11.00
N LEU A 208 -0.90 -10.66 10.54
CA LEU A 208 -0.53 -9.43 9.87
C LEU A 208 -0.11 -8.37 10.89
N SER A 209 1.04 -7.72 10.70
CA SER A 209 1.53 -6.68 11.60
C SER A 209 0.53 -5.54 11.82
N THR A 210 -0.22 -5.16 10.78
CA THR A 210 -1.29 -4.17 10.87
C THR A 210 -2.45 -4.62 11.77
N THR A 211 -2.78 -5.92 11.77
CA THR A 211 -3.78 -6.49 12.67
C THR A 211 -3.28 -6.46 14.11
N GLU A 212 -2.04 -6.89 14.35
CA GLU A 212 -1.43 -6.92 15.68
C GLU A 212 -1.31 -5.52 16.27
N GLU A 213 -0.84 -4.54 15.48
CA GLU A 213 -0.75 -3.14 15.90
C GLU A 213 -2.15 -2.56 16.23
N ARG A 214 -3.18 -2.86 15.44
CA ARG A 214 -4.54 -2.37 15.68
C ARG A 214 -5.16 -3.01 16.92
N VAL A 215 -4.95 -4.30 17.16
CA VAL A 215 -5.39 -4.98 18.39
C VAL A 215 -4.65 -4.39 19.60
N LEU A 216 -3.34 -4.18 19.50
CA LEU A 216 -2.57 -3.52 20.56
C LEU A 216 -3.12 -2.11 20.85
N GLY A 217 -3.36 -1.32 19.80
CA GLY A 217 -3.95 0.02 19.96
C GLY A 217 -5.34 0.00 20.57
N TYR A 218 -6.16 -1.00 20.27
CA TYR A 218 -7.45 -1.20 20.91
C TYR A 218 -7.29 -1.44 22.42
N LEU A 219 -6.36 -2.32 22.83
CA LEU A 219 -6.07 -2.62 24.24
C LEU A 219 -5.50 -1.40 24.98
N ASP A 220 -4.60 -0.66 24.33
CA ASP A 220 -4.03 0.57 24.86
C ASP A 220 -5.13 1.63 25.09
N GLY A 221 -6.06 1.75 24.12
CA GLY A 221 -7.18 2.66 24.22
C GLY A 221 -8.15 2.30 25.35
N LEU A 222 -8.47 1.03 25.55
CA LEU A 222 -9.26 0.55 26.70
C LEU A 222 -8.57 0.88 28.02
N THR A 223 -7.26 0.59 28.11
CA THR A 223 -6.44 0.85 29.29
C THR A 223 -6.43 2.36 29.62
N ALA A 224 -6.19 3.21 28.61
CA ALA A 224 -6.19 4.66 28.76
C ALA A 224 -7.55 5.22 29.21
N ALA A 225 -8.65 4.57 28.79
CA ALA A 225 -10.01 4.92 29.20
C ALA A 225 -10.45 4.30 30.52
N GLY A 226 -9.62 3.49 31.19
CA GLY A 226 -9.96 2.78 32.42
C GLY A 226 -11.04 1.70 32.23
N LEU A 227 -11.15 1.12 31.02
CA LEU A 227 -12.09 0.07 30.68
C LEU A 227 -11.46 -1.31 30.81
N ALA A 228 -12.25 -2.28 31.30
CA ALA A 228 -11.80 -3.67 31.38
C ALA A 228 -11.74 -4.31 29.99
N HIS A 229 -10.70 -5.09 29.74
CA HIS A 229 -10.60 -5.93 28.55
C HIS A 229 -11.49 -7.19 28.70
N ASP A 230 -12.29 -7.46 27.69
CA ASP A 230 -13.08 -8.70 27.54
C ASP A 230 -12.70 -9.33 26.18
N GLU A 231 -11.99 -10.45 26.22
CA GLU A 231 -11.51 -11.14 25.01
C GLU A 231 -12.63 -11.47 24.00
N ARG A 232 -13.87 -11.65 24.48
CA ARG A 232 -15.03 -11.92 23.63
C ARG A 232 -15.41 -10.73 22.74
N LEU A 233 -14.93 -9.51 23.06
CA LEU A 233 -15.19 -8.31 22.29
C LEU A 233 -14.21 -8.11 21.11
N VAL A 234 -13.21 -8.99 20.94
CA VAL A 234 -12.31 -8.95 19.80
C VAL A 234 -12.54 -10.19 18.93
N VAL A 235 -13.12 -10.00 17.77
CA VAL A 235 -13.46 -11.11 16.85
C VAL A 235 -12.82 -10.85 15.49
N SER A 236 -12.12 -11.86 14.95
CA SER A 236 -11.50 -11.74 13.64
C SER A 236 -12.55 -11.71 12.52
N GLY A 237 -12.47 -10.69 11.67
CA GLY A 237 -13.17 -10.58 10.40
C GLY A 237 -12.30 -10.95 9.20
N SER A 238 -11.10 -11.52 9.45
CA SER A 238 -10.16 -12.02 8.43
C SER A 238 -9.79 -10.99 7.34
N SER A 239 -9.87 -9.70 7.66
CA SER A 239 -9.64 -8.58 6.73
C SER A 239 -10.62 -8.51 5.55
N GLU A 240 -11.70 -9.27 5.56
CA GLU A 240 -12.68 -9.42 4.49
C GLU A 240 -14.10 -9.06 4.93
N SER A 241 -14.94 -8.63 3.98
CA SER A 241 -16.34 -8.27 4.26
C SER A 241 -17.16 -9.45 4.78
N ALA A 242 -17.01 -10.64 4.20
CA ALA A 242 -17.75 -11.83 4.62
C ALA A 242 -17.39 -12.28 6.05
N GLY A 243 -16.09 -12.30 6.37
CA GLY A 243 -15.63 -12.60 7.73
C GLY A 243 -16.12 -11.57 8.75
N ALA A 244 -16.14 -10.30 8.37
CA ALA A 244 -16.64 -9.24 9.23
C ALA A 244 -18.15 -9.30 9.46
N GLU A 245 -18.94 -9.78 8.50
CA GLU A 245 -20.37 -10.04 8.69
C GLU A 245 -20.59 -11.07 9.82
N GLN A 246 -19.82 -12.15 9.81
CA GLN A 246 -19.86 -13.18 10.85
C GLN A 246 -19.36 -12.67 12.20
N ALA A 247 -18.22 -11.97 12.21
CA ALA A 247 -17.64 -11.41 13.42
C ALA A 247 -18.59 -10.41 14.08
N THR A 248 -19.19 -9.50 13.32
CA THR A 248 -20.17 -8.54 13.82
C THR A 248 -21.42 -9.26 14.37
N ALA A 249 -21.91 -10.29 13.66
CA ALA A 249 -23.04 -11.07 14.14
C ALA A 249 -22.73 -11.80 15.48
N THR A 250 -21.50 -12.28 15.64
CA THR A 250 -21.01 -12.91 16.88
C THR A 250 -20.98 -11.90 18.02
N LEU A 251 -20.41 -10.69 17.80
CA LEU A 251 -20.37 -9.62 18.80
C LEU A 251 -21.77 -9.20 19.27
N LEU A 252 -22.69 -9.05 18.33
CA LEU A 252 -24.09 -8.65 18.61
C LEU A 252 -24.94 -9.78 19.23
N ALA A 253 -24.46 -11.00 19.24
CA ALA A 253 -25.14 -12.15 19.87
C ALA A 253 -24.68 -12.42 21.31
N LEU A 254 -23.72 -11.66 21.82
CA LEU A 254 -23.30 -11.76 23.22
C LEU A 254 -24.46 -11.42 24.16
N PRO A 255 -24.52 -12.04 25.35
CA PRO A 255 -25.56 -11.71 26.36
C PRO A 255 -25.59 -10.23 26.75
N ASP A 256 -24.42 -9.60 26.72
CA ASP A 256 -24.23 -8.17 26.91
C ASP A 256 -23.42 -7.65 25.72
N PRO A 257 -24.08 -7.23 24.62
CA PRO A 257 -23.41 -6.87 23.37
C PRO A 257 -22.68 -5.53 23.49
N PRO A 258 -21.67 -5.25 22.62
CA PRO A 258 -21.04 -3.96 22.59
C PRO A 258 -22.02 -2.87 22.10
N THR A 259 -21.90 -1.66 22.68
CA THR A 259 -22.65 -0.47 22.26
C THR A 259 -21.91 0.35 21.20
N ALA A 260 -20.65 0.00 20.93
CA ALA A 260 -19.84 0.61 19.88
C ALA A 260 -18.93 -0.45 19.25
N LEU A 261 -18.62 -0.26 17.98
CA LEU A 261 -17.72 -1.12 17.21
C LEU A 261 -16.56 -0.32 16.61
N VAL A 262 -15.38 -0.91 16.65
CA VAL A 262 -14.21 -0.50 15.86
C VAL A 262 -13.94 -1.57 14.81
N THR A 263 -13.94 -1.19 13.55
CA THR A 263 -13.59 -2.09 12.43
C THR A 263 -12.17 -1.79 11.96
N ALA A 264 -11.37 -2.85 11.81
CA ALA A 264 -9.94 -2.71 11.58
C ALA A 264 -9.53 -2.52 10.11
N ASN A 265 -10.46 -2.46 9.15
CA ASN A 265 -10.26 -1.95 7.79
C ASN A 265 -11.60 -1.63 7.11
N ASN A 266 -11.56 -1.00 5.92
CA ASN A 266 -12.74 -0.60 5.17
C ASN A 266 -13.57 -1.80 4.64
N ALA A 267 -12.96 -2.93 4.26
CA ALA A 267 -13.70 -4.12 3.85
C ALA A 267 -14.53 -4.68 5.02
N MET A 268 -13.94 -4.69 6.21
CA MET A 268 -14.64 -5.12 7.43
C MET A 268 -15.72 -4.09 7.86
N THR A 269 -15.49 -2.80 7.63
CA THR A 269 -16.53 -1.78 7.83
C THR A 269 -17.77 -2.08 7.00
N ILE A 270 -17.61 -2.44 5.73
CA ILE A 270 -18.73 -2.82 4.85
C ILE A 270 -19.46 -4.07 5.39
N GLY A 271 -18.72 -5.06 5.88
CA GLY A 271 -19.33 -6.27 6.49
C GLY A 271 -20.14 -5.93 7.74
N ALA A 272 -19.60 -5.09 8.62
CA ALA A 272 -20.30 -4.60 9.81
C ALA A 272 -21.58 -3.84 9.45
N LEU A 273 -21.51 -2.88 8.53
CA LEU A 273 -22.65 -2.11 8.04
C LEU A 273 -23.77 -3.02 7.49
N ARG A 274 -23.41 -4.02 6.68
CA ARG A 274 -24.38 -5.00 6.14
C ARG A 274 -25.08 -5.77 7.25
N THR A 275 -24.34 -6.18 8.29
CA THR A 275 -24.90 -6.93 9.41
C THR A 275 -25.81 -6.08 10.28
N LEU A 276 -25.39 -4.85 10.62
CA LEU A 276 -26.22 -3.90 11.39
C LEU A 276 -27.53 -3.62 10.64
N ARG A 277 -27.44 -3.29 9.34
CA ARG A 277 -28.62 -3.06 8.49
C ARG A 277 -29.58 -4.25 8.44
N ARG A 278 -29.04 -5.47 8.26
CA ARG A 278 -29.88 -6.71 8.24
C ARG A 278 -30.61 -6.98 9.57
N ARG A 279 -30.00 -6.53 10.67
CA ARG A 279 -30.61 -6.63 12.01
C ARG A 279 -31.52 -5.47 12.37
N GLY A 280 -31.66 -4.49 11.49
CA GLY A 280 -32.45 -3.27 11.74
C GLY A 280 -31.87 -2.36 12.80
N LEU A 281 -30.56 -2.46 13.08
CA LEU A 281 -29.87 -1.62 14.05
C LEU A 281 -29.40 -0.31 13.41
N SER A 282 -29.71 0.78 14.08
CA SER A 282 -29.33 2.14 13.68
C SER A 282 -27.94 2.51 14.18
N ILE A 283 -27.22 3.24 13.35
CA ILE A 283 -25.95 3.87 13.69
C ILE A 283 -26.20 5.39 13.80
N PRO A 284 -25.79 6.06 14.86
CA PRO A 284 -25.08 5.56 16.05
C PRO A 284 -26.01 5.09 17.17
N ASP A 285 -27.35 5.23 17.06
CA ASP A 285 -28.29 5.18 18.17
C ASP A 285 -28.31 3.81 18.89
N ASP A 286 -28.26 2.70 18.13
CA ASP A 286 -28.18 1.37 18.73
C ASP A 286 -26.72 0.91 18.90
N VAL A 287 -25.85 1.20 17.89
CA VAL A 287 -24.45 0.82 17.89
C VAL A 287 -23.63 1.91 17.19
N ALA A 288 -22.75 2.59 17.94
CA ALA A 288 -21.79 3.52 17.36
C ALA A 288 -20.72 2.78 16.54
N LEU A 289 -20.20 3.42 15.48
CA LEU A 289 -19.22 2.80 14.60
C LEU A 289 -18.05 3.76 14.32
N CYS A 290 -16.83 3.27 14.59
CA CYS A 290 -15.59 3.90 14.13
C CYS A 290 -14.78 2.94 13.28
N CYS A 291 -14.09 3.47 12.26
CA CYS A 291 -13.46 2.67 11.23
C CYS A 291 -11.95 2.94 11.16
N PHE A 292 -11.16 1.93 10.89
CA PHE A 292 -9.83 2.12 10.33
C PHE A 292 -9.94 2.08 8.80
N ASP A 293 -9.17 2.90 8.10
CA ASP A 293 -9.23 3.20 6.67
C ASP A 293 -10.46 4.05 6.28
N ASP A 294 -10.21 5.32 6.03
CA ASP A 294 -11.17 6.19 5.34
C ASP A 294 -11.16 5.89 3.83
N PHE A 295 -12.30 6.09 3.17
CA PHE A 295 -12.45 5.89 1.73
C PHE A 295 -13.38 6.94 1.12
N ALA A 296 -13.24 7.18 -0.19
CA ALA A 296 -13.82 8.33 -0.89
C ALA A 296 -15.36 8.48 -0.74
N TRP A 297 -16.07 7.41 -0.43
CA TRP A 297 -17.52 7.40 -0.27
C TRP A 297 -17.97 7.16 1.18
N ALA A 298 -17.06 7.26 2.18
CA ALA A 298 -17.39 7.13 3.59
C ALA A 298 -18.29 8.28 4.11
N ASP A 299 -18.27 9.41 3.45
CA ASP A 299 -19.11 10.58 3.71
C ASP A 299 -20.50 10.53 3.00
N LEU A 300 -20.73 9.57 2.10
CA LEU A 300 -22.00 9.36 1.44
C LEU A 300 -22.97 8.48 2.27
N PHE A 301 -22.50 7.89 3.36
CA PHE A 301 -23.35 7.16 4.28
C PHE A 301 -24.17 8.10 5.16
N SER A 302 -25.30 7.57 5.66
CA SER A 302 -26.08 8.22 6.72
C SER A 302 -26.22 7.24 7.88
N PRO A 303 -25.51 7.48 9.02
CA PRO A 303 -24.57 8.58 9.29
C PRO A 303 -23.24 8.46 8.52
N ARG A 304 -22.52 9.59 8.35
CA ARG A 304 -21.17 9.63 7.77
C ARG A 304 -20.18 8.94 8.70
N LEU A 305 -19.23 8.16 8.13
CA LEU A 305 -18.35 7.30 8.90
C LEU A 305 -17.16 8.05 9.50
N THR A 306 -17.03 8.00 10.84
CA THR A 306 -15.83 8.45 11.59
C THR A 306 -14.71 7.44 11.36
N ALA A 307 -13.55 7.88 10.88
CA ALA A 307 -12.49 6.98 10.47
C ALA A 307 -11.08 7.49 10.75
N ILE A 308 -10.12 6.56 10.79
CA ILE A 308 -8.71 6.88 10.61
C ILE A 308 -8.38 6.86 9.12
N ALA A 309 -7.91 7.97 8.59
CA ALA A 309 -7.43 8.09 7.21
C ALA A 309 -5.91 7.85 7.17
N GLN A 310 -5.50 6.90 6.34
CA GLN A 310 -4.10 6.68 6.00
C GLN A 310 -3.74 7.49 4.75
N PRO A 311 -2.51 8.03 4.63
CA PRO A 311 -2.07 8.75 3.44
C PRO A 311 -1.69 7.77 2.31
N SER A 312 -2.69 7.02 1.80
CA SER A 312 -2.51 5.84 0.94
C SER A 312 -1.73 6.16 -0.34
N ARG A 313 -2.06 7.25 -1.03
CA ARG A 313 -1.32 7.69 -2.24
C ARG A 313 0.13 8.04 -1.91
N GLU A 314 0.36 8.75 -0.81
CA GLU A 314 1.70 9.15 -0.38
C GLU A 314 2.53 7.93 0.05
N LEU A 315 1.90 6.93 0.69
CA LEU A 315 2.55 5.64 0.99
C LEU A 315 3.08 4.98 -0.29
N GLY A 316 2.26 4.91 -1.34
CA GLY A 316 2.66 4.36 -2.62
C GLY A 316 3.79 5.14 -3.28
N ALA A 317 3.67 6.46 -3.35
CA ALA A 317 4.69 7.34 -3.91
C ALA A 317 6.01 7.25 -3.13
N GLN A 318 5.93 7.22 -1.79
CA GLN A 318 7.10 7.09 -0.93
C GLN A 318 7.81 5.73 -1.10
N ALA A 319 7.06 4.64 -1.30
CA ALA A 319 7.65 3.34 -1.58
C ALA A 319 8.48 3.33 -2.87
N VAL A 320 7.98 4.00 -3.93
CA VAL A 320 8.75 4.16 -5.18
C VAL A 320 10.01 4.99 -4.94
N ARG A 321 9.91 6.16 -4.28
CA ARG A 321 11.08 7.01 -3.97
C ARG A 321 12.14 6.23 -3.19
N VAL A 322 11.73 5.47 -2.17
CA VAL A 322 12.63 4.65 -1.35
C VAL A 322 13.28 3.53 -2.17
N LEU A 323 12.52 2.89 -3.09
CA LEU A 323 13.05 1.87 -3.99
C LEU A 323 14.06 2.46 -4.97
N LEU A 324 13.78 3.62 -5.58
CA LEU A 324 14.70 4.29 -6.51
C LEU A 324 15.99 4.72 -5.81
N ASP A 325 15.90 5.22 -4.58
CA ASP A 325 17.08 5.50 -3.74
C ASP A 325 17.93 4.24 -3.51
N ARG A 326 17.27 3.09 -3.24
CA ARG A 326 17.95 1.80 -3.08
C ARG A 326 18.62 1.34 -4.37
N LEU A 327 17.97 1.50 -5.52
CA LEU A 327 18.53 1.17 -6.83
C LEU A 327 19.72 2.07 -7.19
N GLY A 328 19.72 3.33 -6.76
CA GLY A 328 20.83 4.26 -6.94
C GLY A 328 21.98 4.04 -5.95
N GLN A 329 21.66 3.58 -4.73
CA GLN A 329 22.62 3.39 -3.64
C GLN A 329 22.39 2.03 -2.94
N PRO A 330 22.78 0.90 -3.57
CA PRO A 330 22.45 -0.44 -3.07
C PRO A 330 22.99 -0.76 -1.67
N ARG A 331 24.07 -0.10 -1.27
CA ARG A 331 24.75 -0.36 0.03
C ARG A 331 24.33 0.58 1.16
N ARG A 332 23.39 1.51 0.92
CA ARG A 332 22.92 2.38 2.00
C ARG A 332 22.21 1.57 3.10
N PRO A 333 22.27 1.97 4.39
CA PRO A 333 21.51 1.34 5.44
C PRO A 333 20.01 1.27 5.10
N ALA A 334 19.35 0.20 5.52
CA ALA A 334 17.91 0.07 5.41
C ALA A 334 17.22 1.06 6.37
N ARG A 335 16.07 1.55 5.96
CA ARG A 335 15.26 2.47 6.77
C ARG A 335 13.80 2.05 6.78
N THR A 336 13.12 2.36 7.88
CA THR A 336 11.66 2.29 7.96
C THR A 336 11.11 3.71 7.97
N VAL A 337 10.29 4.02 6.97
CA VAL A 337 9.58 5.31 6.84
C VAL A 337 8.16 5.11 7.36
N ARG A 338 7.78 5.89 8.38
CA ARG A 338 6.42 5.86 8.92
C ARG A 338 5.72 7.17 8.59
N LEU A 339 4.57 7.11 7.92
CA LEU A 339 3.74 8.26 7.61
C LEU A 339 2.63 8.38 8.67
N PRO A 340 2.22 9.59 9.06
CA PRO A 340 1.17 9.80 10.04
C PRO A 340 -0.21 9.51 9.43
N CYS A 341 -1.11 8.96 10.26
CA CYS A 341 -2.53 8.87 9.96
C CYS A 341 -3.26 10.14 10.44
N ALA A 342 -4.42 10.42 9.85
CA ALA A 342 -5.32 11.48 10.28
C ALA A 342 -6.60 10.89 10.90
N PHE A 343 -7.14 11.55 11.92
CA PHE A 343 -8.46 11.24 12.46
C PHE A 343 -9.50 12.10 11.72
N VAL A 344 -10.40 11.45 11.01
CA VAL A 344 -11.49 12.09 10.28
C VAL A 344 -12.77 11.89 11.08
N HIS A 345 -13.13 12.93 11.82
CA HIS A 345 -14.30 12.93 12.67
C HIS A 345 -15.57 13.18 11.84
N ARG A 346 -16.57 12.30 12.00
CA ARG A 346 -17.90 12.39 11.40
C ARG A 346 -18.96 11.93 12.39
N THR A 347 -20.14 11.48 11.93
CA THR A 347 -21.31 11.31 12.80
C THR A 347 -21.59 9.87 13.25
N SER A 348 -20.94 8.86 12.66
CA SER A 348 -21.19 7.45 13.02
C SER A 348 -20.74 7.04 14.43
N CYS A 349 -19.92 7.86 15.08
CA CYS A 349 -19.51 7.68 16.48
C CYS A 349 -20.53 8.20 17.50
N GLY A 350 -21.59 8.90 17.06
CA GLY A 350 -22.58 9.52 17.94
C GLY A 350 -22.34 10.99 18.25
N CYS A 351 -21.31 11.61 17.71
CA CYS A 351 -21.13 13.05 17.82
C CYS A 351 -22.08 13.81 16.89
N PRO A 352 -22.58 14.97 17.30
CA PRO A 352 -23.33 15.85 16.43
C PRO A 352 -22.45 16.32 15.27
N GLU A 353 -23.09 16.66 14.15
CA GLU A 353 -22.41 17.25 13.01
C GLU A 353 -21.82 18.61 13.39
N GLU A 354 -20.49 18.79 13.31
CA GLU A 354 -19.89 20.10 13.44
C GLU A 354 -20.22 20.93 12.21
N PRO A 355 -20.79 22.15 12.35
CA PRO A 355 -20.97 23.05 11.23
C PRO A 355 -19.60 23.44 10.68
N GLY A 356 -19.21 22.88 9.54
CA GLY A 356 -17.90 23.08 8.89
C GLY A 356 -16.89 21.96 9.14
N GLY A 357 -17.34 20.75 9.49
CA GLY A 357 -16.49 19.58 9.71
C GLY A 357 -15.52 19.32 8.54
N ALA A 358 -14.26 19.14 8.87
CA ALA A 358 -13.11 19.10 7.99
C ALA A 358 -13.38 18.25 6.73
N GLU A 359 -13.45 18.90 5.60
CA GLU A 359 -13.28 18.27 4.29
C GLU A 359 -11.97 17.48 4.33
N ARG A 360 -11.99 16.29 3.75
CA ARG A 360 -10.77 15.52 3.48
C ARG A 360 -9.75 16.49 2.91
N PRO A 361 -8.50 16.60 3.43
CA PRO A 361 -7.53 17.49 2.82
C PRO A 361 -7.47 17.18 1.33
N GLU A 362 -7.83 18.17 0.51
CA GLU A 362 -7.83 18.04 -0.94
C GLU A 362 -6.43 17.59 -1.37
N HIS A 363 -6.38 16.43 -2.00
CA HIS A 363 -5.17 16.03 -2.70
C HIS A 363 -4.97 17.05 -3.84
N PRO A 364 -3.79 17.67 -3.96
CA PRO A 364 -3.53 18.54 -5.09
C PRO A 364 -3.79 17.75 -6.37
N GLU A 365 -4.71 18.25 -7.18
CA GLU A 365 -4.94 17.71 -8.52
C GLU A 365 -3.61 17.72 -9.29
N PRO A 366 -3.32 16.71 -10.10
CA PRO A 366 -2.17 16.74 -10.98
C PRO A 366 -2.32 17.97 -11.86
N SER A 367 -1.33 18.87 -11.80
CA SER A 367 -1.29 20.07 -12.61
C SER A 367 -1.51 19.68 -14.07
N THR A 368 -2.65 20.10 -14.62
CA THR A 368 -2.97 20.00 -16.04
C THR A 368 -1.80 20.58 -16.83
N LEU A 369 -1.19 19.75 -17.67
CA LEU A 369 -0.22 20.20 -18.65
C LEU A 369 -0.85 21.36 -19.45
N SER A 370 -0.33 22.55 -19.23
CA SER A 370 -0.68 23.75 -19.98
C SER A 370 -0.38 23.48 -21.46
N GLU A 371 -1.41 23.28 -22.26
CA GLU A 371 -1.32 23.39 -23.71
C GLU A 371 -0.87 24.81 -24.05
N LYS A 372 0.40 24.95 -24.35
CA LYS A 372 0.87 26.17 -25.04
C LYS A 372 0.32 26.11 -26.46
N GLY A 373 -0.72 26.91 -26.71
CA GLY A 373 -1.24 27.18 -28.03
C GLY A 373 -0.18 27.77 -28.96
N PRO A 374 -0.39 27.66 -30.29
CA PRO A 374 0.59 28.10 -31.27
C PRO A 374 0.68 29.63 -31.25
N VAL A 375 1.90 30.13 -31.10
CA VAL A 375 2.21 31.55 -31.36
C VAL A 375 2.31 31.71 -32.87
N SER A 376 1.48 32.59 -33.38
CA SER A 376 1.40 33.08 -34.75
C SER A 376 2.72 33.73 -35.21
#